data_fc365e8256a9acd129b3b02730be0e66
#
_entry.id   fc365e8256a9acd129b3b02730be0e66
#
_cell.length_a   1.000
_cell.length_b   1.000
_cell.length_c   1.000
_cell.angle_alpha   90.00
_cell.angle_beta   90.00
_cell.angle_gamma   90.00
#
_symmetry.space_group_name_H-M   'P 1'
#
loop_
_entity.id
_entity.type
_entity.pdbx_description
1 polymer ?
#
loop_
_entity_poly.entity_id
_entity_poly.type
_entity_poly.pdbx_seq_one_letter_code
_entity_poly.pdbx_strand_id
1 'polypeptide(L)'
;MKYRYLGSTGLSVSELCFGAMTFGEKGAFLGAPGRNWSEFGVVPEHTAYDLVYKALDAGINFFDTADCYKNGQGEELLGNALKGKRQQVIIGTKGRWQTDPNPNALGASRYHIINAVDASLQRLKTDYIDIYHLHGFDPRTALEDTLRTLDALIRAGKIRYIGVSNYAAWQLAKALGISERLGLEKFCVYQGYYNIAARELEHEIIPLSVDQNVGITVWSPLAGGFLTGKYPRNQAFPEGSRLANATPFESAPIANREQAWQTLEVMQEIARQRNASVAQVALNWLRTRPGITSLVIGATKLAQLEDNLAALNWTLSDEEAAILNSVSEKEKPYPYWHICNVSGDRRLADDIYP
;
A
#
# COMPACT_ATOMS: atom_id res chain seq x y z
N MET A 1 -10.41 -2.61 -16.64
CA MET A 1 -9.32 -2.98 -15.72
C MET A 1 -8.09 -3.39 -16.52
N LYS A 2 -6.91 -2.86 -16.24
CA LYS A 2 -5.63 -3.34 -16.77
C LYS A 2 -4.96 -4.22 -15.72
N TYR A 3 -4.11 -5.14 -16.18
CA TYR A 3 -3.33 -6.03 -15.32
C TYR A 3 -1.84 -5.79 -15.55
N ARG A 4 -1.05 -5.91 -14.49
CA ARG A 4 0.41 -5.73 -14.51
C ARG A 4 1.09 -6.90 -13.83
N TYR A 5 2.29 -7.24 -14.29
CA TYR A 5 3.08 -8.25 -13.58
C TYR A 5 3.62 -7.68 -12.27
N LEU A 6 3.51 -8.48 -11.20
CA LEU A 6 4.00 -8.11 -9.88
C LEU A 6 5.48 -8.49 -9.77
N GLY A 7 6.35 -7.53 -10.06
CA GLY A 7 7.80 -7.79 -10.09
C GLY A 7 8.15 -8.98 -10.99
N SER A 8 9.05 -9.82 -10.51
CA SER A 8 9.54 -11.03 -11.21
C SER A 8 8.65 -12.27 -11.04
N THR A 9 7.50 -12.17 -10.36
CA THR A 9 6.69 -13.34 -9.95
C THR A 9 5.93 -14.03 -11.08
N GLY A 10 5.70 -13.34 -12.19
CA GLY A 10 4.76 -13.78 -13.22
C GLY A 10 3.27 -13.64 -12.83
N LEU A 11 2.95 -13.20 -11.60
CA LEU A 11 1.58 -12.90 -11.21
C LEU A 11 1.06 -11.68 -11.94
N SER A 12 -0.10 -11.82 -12.58
CA SER A 12 -0.83 -10.73 -13.22
C SER A 12 -1.88 -10.19 -12.26
N VAL A 13 -1.64 -9.00 -11.71
CA VAL A 13 -2.52 -8.34 -10.73
C VAL A 13 -3.18 -7.10 -11.34
N SER A 14 -4.41 -6.78 -10.90
CA SER A 14 -5.11 -5.57 -11.33
C SER A 14 -4.37 -4.32 -10.88
N GLU A 15 -4.39 -3.26 -11.70
CA GLU A 15 -3.76 -1.96 -11.37
C GLU A 15 -4.39 -1.25 -10.16
N LEU A 16 -5.56 -1.71 -9.71
CA LEU A 16 -6.13 -1.38 -8.41
C LEU A 16 -6.19 -2.66 -7.56
N CYS A 17 -5.74 -2.55 -6.31
CA CYS A 17 -5.87 -3.56 -5.27
C CYS A 17 -6.92 -3.10 -4.26
N PHE A 18 -7.83 -3.97 -3.83
CA PHE A 18 -8.85 -3.59 -2.86
C PHE A 18 -8.40 -3.89 -1.44
N GLY A 19 -8.26 -2.83 -0.61
CA GLY A 19 -7.81 -2.92 0.77
C GLY A 19 -8.97 -3.08 1.77
N ALA A 20 -8.86 -4.08 2.65
CA ALA A 20 -9.85 -4.43 3.66
C ALA A 20 -9.58 -3.85 5.06
N MET A 21 -8.72 -2.83 5.20
CA MET A 21 -8.34 -2.26 6.50
C MET A 21 -9.54 -1.72 7.30
N THR A 22 -10.58 -1.25 6.62
CA THR A 22 -11.79 -0.70 7.25
C THR A 22 -12.85 -1.75 7.59
N PHE A 23 -12.66 -3.01 7.18
CA PHE A 23 -13.63 -4.08 7.40
C PHE A 23 -13.69 -4.48 8.87
N GLY A 24 -14.91 -4.56 9.41
CA GLY A 24 -15.15 -4.90 10.80
C GLY A 24 -15.49 -3.71 11.68
N GLU A 25 -15.75 -3.99 12.94
CA GLU A 25 -16.22 -3.05 13.93
C GLU A 25 -15.07 -2.32 14.66
N LYS A 26 -15.41 -1.67 15.73
CA LYS A 26 -14.49 -0.96 16.62
C LYS A 26 -13.60 -1.96 17.36
N GLY A 27 -12.41 -1.53 17.74
CA GLY A 27 -11.49 -2.30 18.54
C GLY A 27 -10.21 -1.52 18.85
N ALA A 28 -9.47 -1.91 19.88
CA ALA A 28 -8.16 -1.33 20.16
C ALA A 28 -7.13 -1.79 19.12
N PHE A 29 -6.20 -0.93 18.78
CA PHE A 29 -5.02 -1.30 17.99
C PHE A 29 -3.85 -1.57 18.94
N LEU A 30 -3.55 -2.83 19.20
CA LEU A 30 -2.50 -3.22 20.13
C LEU A 30 -1.11 -2.74 19.71
N GLY A 31 -0.85 -2.66 18.41
CA GLY A 31 0.40 -2.13 17.86
C GLY A 31 0.60 -0.62 18.03
N ALA A 32 -0.43 0.11 18.48
CA ALA A 32 -0.37 1.52 18.79
C ALA A 32 -1.32 1.81 19.96
N PRO A 33 -0.86 1.63 21.20
CA PRO A 33 -1.69 1.85 22.39
C PRO A 33 -2.32 3.25 22.41
N GLY A 34 -3.58 3.32 22.83
CA GLY A 34 -4.36 4.55 22.84
C GLY A 34 -5.10 4.86 21.54
N ARG A 35 -4.94 4.05 20.49
CA ARG A 35 -5.62 4.20 19.20
C ARG A 35 -6.80 3.26 19.08
N ASN A 36 -7.85 3.75 18.42
CA ASN A 36 -9.06 2.99 18.14
C ASN A 36 -9.19 2.75 16.63
N TRP A 37 -9.44 1.52 16.24
CA TRP A 37 -9.66 1.16 14.83
C TRP A 37 -10.83 1.92 14.17
N SER A 38 -11.80 2.41 14.95
CA SER A 38 -12.89 3.23 14.41
C SER A 38 -12.42 4.54 13.78
N GLU A 39 -11.24 5.04 14.15
CA GLU A 39 -10.62 6.23 13.55
C GLU A 39 -10.30 6.04 12.06
N PHE A 40 -10.12 4.78 11.63
CA PHE A 40 -9.87 4.42 10.23
C PHE A 40 -11.12 4.15 9.40
N GLY A 41 -12.31 4.30 9.99
CA GLY A 41 -13.58 3.93 9.41
C GLY A 41 -14.07 2.57 9.89
N VAL A 42 -15.37 2.32 9.72
CA VAL A 42 -16.05 1.07 10.07
C VAL A 42 -16.89 0.63 8.89
N VAL A 43 -16.69 -0.61 8.46
CA VAL A 43 -17.47 -1.23 7.40
C VAL A 43 -18.07 -2.52 7.95
N PRO A 44 -19.39 -2.57 8.16
CA PRO A 44 -20.07 -3.77 8.65
C PRO A 44 -20.08 -4.87 7.58
N GLU A 45 -20.33 -6.10 8.00
CA GLU A 45 -20.20 -7.31 7.19
C GLU A 45 -20.94 -7.22 5.84
N HIS A 46 -22.21 -6.83 5.83
CA HIS A 46 -22.99 -6.74 4.59
C HIS A 46 -22.36 -5.76 3.58
N THR A 47 -21.92 -4.59 4.05
CA THR A 47 -21.27 -3.58 3.19
C THR A 47 -19.91 -4.07 2.73
N ALA A 48 -19.16 -4.81 3.56
CA ALA A 48 -17.89 -5.40 3.17
C ALA A 48 -18.07 -6.39 2.00
N TYR A 49 -19.11 -7.22 2.05
CA TYR A 49 -19.41 -8.15 0.96
C TYR A 49 -19.82 -7.44 -0.32
N ASP A 50 -20.68 -6.43 -0.24
CA ASP A 50 -21.08 -5.63 -1.39
C ASP A 50 -19.87 -4.97 -2.07
N LEU A 51 -18.94 -4.42 -1.28
CA LEU A 51 -17.72 -3.82 -1.77
C LEU A 51 -16.79 -4.85 -2.45
N VAL A 52 -16.61 -6.03 -1.85
CA VAL A 52 -15.79 -7.10 -2.43
C VAL A 52 -16.39 -7.60 -3.74
N TYR A 53 -17.71 -7.82 -3.78
CA TYR A 53 -18.36 -8.28 -5.02
C TYR A 53 -18.31 -7.23 -6.11
N LYS A 54 -18.54 -5.96 -5.78
CA LYS A 54 -18.39 -4.86 -6.73
C LYS A 54 -16.95 -4.74 -7.26
N ALA A 55 -15.95 -4.95 -6.41
CA ALA A 55 -14.55 -4.96 -6.81
C ALA A 55 -14.25 -6.12 -7.79
N LEU A 56 -14.73 -7.32 -7.49
CA LEU A 56 -14.61 -8.49 -8.37
C LEU A 56 -15.28 -8.25 -9.73
N ASP A 57 -16.51 -7.74 -9.73
CA ASP A 57 -17.28 -7.45 -10.96
C ASP A 57 -16.59 -6.39 -11.84
N ALA A 58 -15.84 -5.47 -11.21
CA ALA A 58 -15.02 -4.49 -11.92
C ALA A 58 -13.68 -5.06 -12.43
N GLY A 59 -13.37 -6.33 -12.14
CA GLY A 59 -12.15 -7.02 -12.56
C GLY A 59 -10.97 -6.83 -11.61
N ILE A 60 -11.17 -6.38 -10.37
CA ILE A 60 -10.12 -6.42 -9.35
C ILE A 60 -9.90 -7.88 -8.95
N ASN A 61 -8.67 -8.37 -9.14
CA ASN A 61 -8.25 -9.70 -8.71
C ASN A 61 -7.25 -9.68 -7.55
N PHE A 62 -6.90 -8.51 -7.04
CA PHE A 62 -5.93 -8.36 -5.97
C PHE A 62 -6.58 -7.69 -4.74
N PHE A 63 -6.46 -8.35 -3.59
CA PHE A 63 -7.04 -7.94 -2.31
C PHE A 63 -5.95 -7.85 -1.25
N ASP A 64 -6.00 -6.82 -0.41
CA ASP A 64 -5.01 -6.54 0.63
C ASP A 64 -5.65 -6.43 2.01
N THR A 65 -5.06 -7.10 2.99
CA THR A 65 -5.47 -7.05 4.40
C THR A 65 -4.24 -7.13 5.32
N ALA A 66 -4.43 -7.32 6.61
CA ALA A 66 -3.39 -7.62 7.60
C ALA A 66 -3.99 -8.28 8.84
N ASP A 67 -3.19 -9.04 9.58
CA ASP A 67 -3.56 -9.71 10.82
C ASP A 67 -4.03 -8.74 11.93
N CYS A 68 -3.44 -7.54 11.97
CA CYS A 68 -3.78 -6.53 12.97
C CYS A 68 -5.02 -5.69 12.62
N TYR A 69 -5.53 -5.74 11.38
CA TYR A 69 -6.65 -4.90 10.98
C TYR A 69 -7.94 -5.30 11.70
N LYS A 70 -8.47 -4.37 12.52
CA LYS A 70 -9.65 -4.64 13.35
C LYS A 70 -9.50 -5.93 14.20
N ASN A 71 -8.29 -6.19 14.69
CA ASN A 71 -7.97 -7.40 15.46
C ASN A 71 -8.29 -8.70 14.71
N GLY A 72 -7.99 -8.74 13.42
CA GLY A 72 -8.22 -9.90 12.55
C GLY A 72 -9.57 -9.92 11.82
N GLN A 73 -10.55 -9.07 12.19
CA GLN A 73 -11.86 -9.04 11.52
C GLN A 73 -11.73 -8.70 10.02
N GLY A 74 -10.72 -7.89 9.63
CA GLY A 74 -10.46 -7.59 8.22
C GLY A 74 -10.20 -8.86 7.40
N GLU A 75 -9.42 -9.80 7.95
CA GLU A 75 -9.16 -11.08 7.30
C GLU A 75 -10.39 -12.00 7.31
N GLU A 76 -11.13 -12.06 8.42
CA GLU A 76 -12.34 -12.88 8.54
C GLU A 76 -13.42 -12.48 7.53
N LEU A 77 -13.73 -11.20 7.43
CA LEU A 77 -14.74 -10.68 6.52
C LEU A 77 -14.29 -10.84 5.06
N LEU A 78 -13.03 -10.62 4.76
CA LEU A 78 -12.49 -10.83 3.42
C LEU A 78 -12.55 -12.32 3.03
N GLY A 79 -12.12 -13.22 3.93
CA GLY A 79 -12.17 -14.67 3.71
C GLY A 79 -13.60 -15.18 3.48
N ASN A 80 -14.56 -14.66 4.25
CA ASN A 80 -15.99 -14.99 4.08
C ASN A 80 -16.52 -14.51 2.72
N ALA A 81 -16.24 -13.26 2.33
CA ALA A 81 -16.70 -12.69 1.06
C ALA A 81 -16.11 -13.43 -0.16
N LEU A 82 -14.90 -13.96 -0.04
CA LEU A 82 -14.20 -14.68 -1.11
C LEU A 82 -14.45 -16.21 -1.12
N LYS A 83 -15.34 -16.69 -0.27
CA LYS A 83 -15.71 -18.12 -0.25
C LYS A 83 -16.18 -18.58 -1.64
N GLY A 84 -15.56 -19.66 -2.14
CA GLY A 84 -15.84 -20.21 -3.49
C GLY A 84 -15.18 -19.45 -4.64
N LYS A 85 -14.46 -18.34 -4.36
CA LYS A 85 -13.76 -17.51 -5.36
C LYS A 85 -12.24 -17.48 -5.14
N ARG A 86 -11.72 -18.22 -4.17
CA ARG A 86 -10.33 -18.18 -3.70
C ARG A 86 -9.29 -18.29 -4.82
N GLN A 87 -9.52 -19.18 -5.80
CA GLN A 87 -8.60 -19.40 -6.92
C GLN A 87 -8.65 -18.31 -8.01
N GLN A 88 -9.62 -17.39 -7.94
CA GLN A 88 -9.79 -16.30 -8.90
C GLN A 88 -9.06 -15.02 -8.45
N VAL A 89 -8.52 -15.00 -7.23
CA VAL A 89 -7.98 -13.80 -6.60
C VAL A 89 -6.59 -14.04 -6.01
N ILE A 90 -5.84 -12.97 -5.91
CA ILE A 90 -4.57 -12.87 -5.18
C ILE A 90 -4.86 -12.16 -3.87
N ILE A 91 -4.51 -12.78 -2.75
CA ILE A 91 -4.66 -12.21 -1.41
C ILE A 91 -3.28 -11.87 -0.84
N GLY A 92 -3.07 -10.58 -0.53
CA GLY A 92 -1.98 -10.10 0.28
C GLY A 92 -2.44 -9.91 1.73
N THR A 93 -1.75 -10.53 2.69
CA THR A 93 -1.89 -10.19 4.10
C THR A 93 -0.53 -9.92 4.74
N LYS A 94 -0.53 -9.43 5.98
CA LYS A 94 0.68 -8.93 6.63
C LYS A 94 0.70 -9.36 8.10
N GLY A 95 1.90 -9.58 8.64
CA GLY A 95 2.13 -9.74 10.06
C GLY A 95 3.37 -8.96 10.50
N ARG A 96 3.57 -8.80 11.77
CA ARG A 96 4.66 -8.13 12.50
C ARG A 96 4.13 -7.25 13.64
N TRP A 97 2.99 -6.57 13.47
CA TRP A 97 2.46 -5.76 14.56
C TRP A 97 1.86 -6.64 15.65
N GLN A 98 1.72 -6.07 16.84
CA GLN A 98 1.15 -6.80 17.97
C GLN A 98 -0.34 -7.12 17.73
N THR A 99 -0.69 -8.38 17.85
CA THR A 99 -2.06 -8.90 17.70
C THR A 99 -2.64 -9.47 18.98
N ASP A 100 -1.81 -9.67 20.00
CA ASP A 100 -2.17 -10.22 21.31
C ASP A 100 -1.29 -9.56 22.40
N PRO A 101 -1.74 -9.43 23.66
CA PRO A 101 -0.93 -8.87 24.74
C PRO A 101 0.34 -9.66 25.08
N ASN A 102 0.46 -10.91 24.62
CA ASN A 102 1.67 -11.71 24.81
C ASN A 102 2.89 -10.99 24.23
N PRO A 103 4.00 -10.86 24.98
CA PRO A 103 5.21 -10.16 24.54
C PRO A 103 5.89 -10.81 23.33
N ASN A 104 5.56 -12.05 22.98
CA ASN A 104 6.05 -12.73 21.78
C ASN A 104 5.06 -12.69 20.60
N ALA A 105 3.93 -12.01 20.75
CA ALA A 105 2.94 -11.84 19.66
C ALA A 105 3.21 -10.60 18.81
N LEU A 106 4.48 -10.30 18.55
CA LEU A 106 4.94 -9.20 17.69
C LEU A 106 6.33 -9.47 17.13
N GLY A 107 6.73 -8.67 16.15
CA GLY A 107 8.07 -8.72 15.56
C GLY A 107 8.16 -9.71 14.39
N ALA A 108 9.39 -9.99 13.97
CA ALA A 108 9.68 -10.85 12.82
C ALA A 108 10.38 -12.17 13.24
N SER A 109 10.26 -12.54 14.53
CA SER A 109 10.81 -13.80 15.02
C SER A 109 10.11 -15.00 14.37
N ARG A 110 10.82 -16.11 14.27
CA ARG A 110 10.28 -17.38 13.79
C ARG A 110 9.01 -17.78 14.55
N TYR A 111 9.05 -17.63 15.90
CA TYR A 111 7.93 -17.95 16.75
C TYR A 111 6.68 -17.17 16.36
N HIS A 112 6.80 -15.84 16.20
CA HIS A 112 5.65 -15.00 15.87
C HIS A 112 5.17 -15.20 14.44
N ILE A 113 6.07 -15.20 13.45
CA ILE A 113 5.69 -15.29 12.03
C ILE A 113 4.94 -16.59 11.72
N ILE A 114 5.37 -17.73 12.25
CA ILE A 114 4.66 -19.01 12.03
C ILE A 114 3.25 -18.93 12.62
N ASN A 115 3.12 -18.49 13.87
CA ASN A 115 1.81 -18.37 14.52
C ASN A 115 0.90 -17.36 13.82
N ALA A 116 1.45 -16.22 13.36
CA ALA A 116 0.70 -15.19 12.63
C ALA A 116 0.18 -15.71 11.29
N VAL A 117 1.00 -16.44 10.52
CA VAL A 117 0.59 -17.05 9.25
C VAL A 117 -0.52 -18.08 9.49
N ASP A 118 -0.39 -18.95 10.49
CA ASP A 118 -1.39 -19.97 10.79
C ASP A 118 -2.73 -19.34 11.22
N ALA A 119 -2.68 -18.30 12.04
CA ALA A 119 -3.87 -17.56 12.45
C ALA A 119 -4.52 -16.83 11.26
N SER A 120 -3.72 -16.24 10.35
CA SER A 120 -4.23 -15.59 9.14
C SER A 120 -4.90 -16.58 8.18
N LEU A 121 -4.32 -17.77 8.00
CA LEU A 121 -4.93 -18.83 7.19
C LEU A 121 -6.31 -19.26 7.74
N GLN A 122 -6.43 -19.38 9.08
CA GLN A 122 -7.71 -19.70 9.73
C GLN A 122 -8.75 -18.60 9.52
N ARG A 123 -8.39 -17.30 9.73
CA ARG A 123 -9.30 -16.17 9.54
C ARG A 123 -9.73 -16.00 8.08
N LEU A 124 -8.78 -16.12 7.17
CA LEU A 124 -9.04 -16.06 5.70
C LEU A 124 -9.74 -17.30 5.16
N LYS A 125 -9.86 -18.39 5.95
CA LYS A 125 -10.50 -19.67 5.56
C LYS A 125 -9.91 -20.25 4.28
N THR A 126 -8.59 -20.29 4.20
CA THR A 126 -7.82 -20.77 3.04
C THR A 126 -6.58 -21.55 3.49
N ASP A 127 -6.10 -22.45 2.64
CA ASP A 127 -4.92 -23.25 2.92
C ASP A 127 -3.60 -22.55 2.54
N TYR A 128 -3.68 -21.43 1.82
CA TYR A 128 -2.51 -20.69 1.38
C TYR A 128 -2.79 -19.17 1.29
N ILE A 129 -1.73 -18.39 1.50
CA ILE A 129 -1.68 -16.94 1.26
C ILE A 129 -0.85 -16.72 0.00
N ASP A 130 -1.33 -15.88 -0.93
CA ASP A 130 -0.56 -15.60 -2.14
C ASP A 130 0.65 -14.73 -1.84
N ILE A 131 0.49 -13.65 -1.07
CA ILE A 131 1.58 -12.75 -0.71
C ILE A 131 1.53 -12.47 0.79
N TYR A 132 2.59 -12.85 1.50
CA TYR A 132 2.75 -12.52 2.92
C TYR A 132 3.77 -11.40 3.09
N HIS A 133 3.33 -10.26 3.64
CA HIS A 133 4.20 -9.11 3.86
C HIS A 133 4.66 -9.05 5.32
N LEU A 134 5.93 -8.71 5.51
CA LEU A 134 6.36 -8.12 6.77
C LEU A 134 5.84 -6.68 6.82
N HIS A 135 4.96 -6.38 7.78
CA HIS A 135 4.23 -5.10 7.85
C HIS A 135 5.11 -3.90 8.24
N GLY A 136 6.33 -4.16 8.65
CA GLY A 136 7.38 -3.18 8.98
C GLY A 136 8.65 -3.89 9.40
N PHE A 137 9.76 -3.15 9.39
CA PHE A 137 11.06 -3.65 9.81
C PHE A 137 11.08 -3.99 11.31
N ASP A 138 11.70 -5.10 11.66
CA ASP A 138 11.96 -5.49 13.05
C ASP A 138 13.47 -5.39 13.35
N PRO A 139 13.91 -4.39 14.12
CA PRO A 139 15.33 -4.22 14.44
C PRO A 139 15.85 -5.24 15.48
N ARG A 140 14.98 -6.05 16.07
CA ARG A 140 15.33 -7.02 17.12
C ARG A 140 15.56 -8.43 16.58
N THR A 141 15.09 -8.70 15.35
CA THR A 141 15.26 -10.02 14.74
C THR A 141 16.26 -9.93 13.58
N ALA A 142 17.20 -10.86 13.53
CA ALA A 142 18.13 -10.94 12.41
C ALA A 142 17.37 -11.22 11.09
N LEU A 143 17.63 -10.44 10.04
CA LEU A 143 16.98 -10.60 8.74
C LEU A 143 17.15 -12.01 8.16
N GLU A 144 18.30 -12.65 8.39
CA GLU A 144 18.55 -14.02 7.94
C GLU A 144 17.58 -15.02 8.58
N ASP A 145 17.32 -14.91 9.89
CA ASP A 145 16.38 -15.81 10.59
C ASP A 145 14.96 -15.62 10.09
N THR A 146 14.58 -14.38 9.85
CA THR A 146 13.26 -14.05 9.28
C THR A 146 13.12 -14.62 7.87
N LEU A 147 14.11 -14.42 6.98
CA LEU A 147 14.08 -14.94 5.61
C LEU A 147 14.06 -16.48 5.57
N ARG A 148 14.84 -17.16 6.41
CA ARG A 148 14.78 -18.63 6.54
C ARG A 148 13.40 -19.12 7.01
N THR A 149 12.75 -18.36 7.88
CA THR A 149 11.39 -18.69 8.36
C THR A 149 10.37 -18.56 7.24
N LEU A 150 10.43 -17.46 6.48
CA LEU A 150 9.54 -17.23 5.35
C LEU A 150 9.76 -18.27 4.23
N ASP A 151 11.02 -18.62 3.91
CA ASP A 151 11.35 -19.67 2.95
C ASP A 151 10.80 -21.04 3.38
N ALA A 152 10.88 -21.37 4.67
CA ALA A 152 10.28 -22.60 5.20
C ALA A 152 8.75 -22.61 5.07
N LEU A 153 8.08 -21.48 5.25
CA LEU A 153 6.63 -21.35 5.07
C LEU A 153 6.21 -21.47 3.59
N ILE A 154 7.05 -20.98 2.66
CA ILE A 154 6.85 -21.18 1.22
C ILE A 154 6.99 -22.66 0.87
N ARG A 155 8.05 -23.33 1.32
CA ARG A 155 8.27 -24.78 1.11
C ARG A 155 7.15 -25.64 1.71
N ALA A 156 6.55 -25.19 2.82
CA ALA A 156 5.39 -25.82 3.43
C ALA A 156 4.07 -25.57 2.66
N GLY A 157 4.07 -24.72 1.62
CA GLY A 157 2.90 -24.35 0.82
C GLY A 157 1.92 -23.40 1.51
N LYS A 158 2.25 -22.88 2.70
CA LYS A 158 1.38 -21.96 3.46
C LYS A 158 1.34 -20.55 2.87
N ILE A 159 2.46 -20.09 2.31
CA ILE A 159 2.56 -18.83 1.58
C ILE A 159 3.22 -19.09 0.22
N ARG A 160 2.92 -18.29 -0.79
CA ARG A 160 3.47 -18.46 -2.15
C ARG A 160 4.57 -17.48 -2.47
N TYR A 161 4.38 -16.21 -2.08
CA TYR A 161 5.34 -15.13 -2.30
C TYR A 161 5.49 -14.30 -1.03
N ILE A 162 6.60 -13.61 -0.92
CA ILE A 162 6.90 -12.74 0.21
C ILE A 162 7.10 -11.29 -0.22
N GLY A 163 6.67 -10.38 0.66
CA GLY A 163 6.82 -8.95 0.46
C GLY A 163 7.23 -8.23 1.75
N VAL A 164 7.54 -6.97 1.60
CA VAL A 164 7.77 -6.06 2.73
C VAL A 164 6.94 -4.81 2.61
N SER A 165 6.63 -4.20 3.74
CA SER A 165 6.01 -2.88 3.82
C SER A 165 6.81 -1.99 4.77
N ASN A 166 6.95 -0.71 4.44
CA ASN A 166 7.58 0.28 5.31
C ASN A 166 9.05 -0.04 5.70
N TYR A 167 9.79 -0.64 4.78
CA TYR A 167 11.23 -0.80 4.89
C TYR A 167 11.95 0.40 4.27
N ALA A 168 13.09 0.78 4.83
CA ALA A 168 14.03 1.66 4.14
C ALA A 168 14.71 0.89 2.98
N ALA A 169 15.17 1.61 1.97
CA ALA A 169 15.79 0.98 0.80
C ALA A 169 16.99 0.10 1.17
N TRP A 170 17.85 0.55 2.08
CA TRP A 170 18.99 -0.25 2.53
C TRP A 170 18.59 -1.56 3.23
N GLN A 171 17.42 -1.56 3.92
CA GLN A 171 16.90 -2.77 4.58
C GLN A 171 16.42 -3.79 3.56
N LEU A 172 15.70 -3.33 2.53
CA LEU A 172 15.27 -4.17 1.43
C LEU A 172 16.48 -4.70 0.63
N ALA A 173 17.42 -3.83 0.24
CA ALA A 173 18.63 -4.23 -0.49
C ALA A 173 19.45 -5.28 0.30
N LYS A 174 19.61 -5.08 1.62
CA LYS A 174 20.27 -6.04 2.49
C LYS A 174 19.55 -7.39 2.52
N ALA A 175 18.23 -7.38 2.62
CA ALA A 175 17.42 -8.61 2.62
C ALA A 175 17.54 -9.37 1.29
N LEU A 176 17.46 -8.67 0.15
CA LEU A 176 17.64 -9.25 -1.19
C LEU A 176 19.02 -9.90 -1.34
N GLY A 177 20.09 -9.20 -0.91
CA GLY A 177 21.46 -9.74 -0.93
C GLY A 177 21.65 -10.97 -0.02
N ILE A 178 20.98 -11.01 1.15
CA ILE A 178 21.00 -12.20 2.02
C ILE A 178 20.30 -13.37 1.32
N SER A 179 19.11 -13.14 0.76
CA SER A 179 18.38 -14.19 0.04
C SER A 179 19.19 -14.76 -1.11
N GLU A 180 19.82 -13.92 -1.92
CA GLU A 180 20.65 -14.34 -3.04
C GLU A 180 21.84 -15.17 -2.58
N ARG A 181 22.59 -14.69 -1.59
CA ARG A 181 23.75 -15.39 -1.04
C ARG A 181 23.43 -16.77 -0.47
N LEU A 182 22.21 -16.91 0.11
CA LEU A 182 21.82 -18.14 0.80
C LEU A 182 20.87 -19.03 -0.01
N GLY A 183 20.52 -18.64 -1.25
CA GLY A 183 19.58 -19.39 -2.09
C GLY A 183 18.18 -19.47 -1.47
N LEU A 184 17.74 -18.40 -0.79
CA LEU A 184 16.41 -18.27 -0.21
C LEU A 184 15.49 -17.48 -1.16
N GLU A 185 14.20 -17.62 -0.98
CA GLU A 185 13.23 -16.78 -1.69
C GLU A 185 13.44 -15.29 -1.41
N LYS A 186 13.28 -14.47 -2.46
CA LYS A 186 13.47 -13.02 -2.39
C LYS A 186 12.14 -12.31 -2.16
N PHE A 187 12.18 -11.17 -1.49
CA PHE A 187 11.03 -10.26 -1.49
C PHE A 187 10.74 -9.82 -2.92
N CYS A 188 9.55 -10.10 -3.40
CA CYS A 188 9.12 -9.79 -4.76
C CYS A 188 8.22 -8.58 -4.85
N VAL A 189 7.74 -8.06 -3.72
CA VAL A 189 6.86 -6.89 -3.66
C VAL A 189 7.18 -6.01 -2.46
N TYR A 190 7.18 -4.71 -2.71
CA TYR A 190 7.25 -3.65 -1.69
C TYR A 190 5.91 -2.94 -1.60
N GLN A 191 5.36 -2.78 -0.40
CA GLN A 191 4.17 -1.96 -0.18
C GLN A 191 4.54 -0.68 0.56
N GLY A 192 4.36 0.48 -0.08
CA GLY A 192 4.82 1.77 0.45
C GLY A 192 3.78 2.87 0.46
N TYR A 193 4.00 3.86 1.34
CA TYR A 193 3.26 5.11 1.38
C TYR A 193 3.71 5.99 0.22
N TYR A 194 2.81 6.23 -0.74
CA TYR A 194 3.12 7.06 -1.87
C TYR A 194 1.86 7.73 -2.43
N ASN A 195 1.94 9.02 -2.70
CA ASN A 195 0.91 9.80 -3.37
C ASN A 195 1.52 11.12 -3.84
N ILE A 196 0.77 11.90 -4.61
CA ILE A 196 1.29 13.15 -5.19
C ILE A 196 1.73 14.19 -4.15
N ALA A 197 1.23 14.13 -2.91
CA ALA A 197 1.64 15.02 -1.82
C ALA A 197 2.84 14.47 -1.00
N ALA A 198 3.19 13.18 -1.16
CA ALA A 198 4.25 12.47 -0.44
C ALA A 198 5.01 11.57 -1.42
N ARG A 199 6.09 12.12 -1.99
CA ARG A 199 6.84 11.52 -3.11
C ARG A 199 8.20 10.96 -2.69
N GLU A 200 8.41 10.71 -1.39
CA GLU A 200 9.70 10.29 -0.83
C GLU A 200 10.17 8.92 -1.36
N LEU A 201 9.25 8.05 -1.81
CA LEU A 201 9.60 6.76 -2.43
C LEU A 201 10.44 6.92 -3.69
N GLU A 202 10.33 8.05 -4.38
CA GLU A 202 11.04 8.32 -5.63
C GLU A 202 12.55 8.41 -5.44
N HIS A 203 13.02 8.69 -4.22
CA HIS A 203 14.45 8.87 -3.97
C HIS A 203 15.25 7.57 -3.97
N GLU A 204 14.71 6.50 -3.37
CA GLU A 204 15.45 5.26 -3.21
C GLU A 204 14.64 3.98 -3.50
N ILE A 205 13.40 3.92 -3.00
CA ILE A 205 12.59 2.69 -3.09
C ILE A 205 12.20 2.38 -4.54
N ILE A 206 11.74 3.39 -5.29
CA ILE A 206 11.36 3.16 -6.70
C ILE A 206 12.58 2.76 -7.54
N PRO A 207 13.73 3.49 -7.49
CA PRO A 207 14.94 3.07 -8.20
C PRO A 207 15.41 1.65 -7.82
N LEU A 208 15.47 1.33 -6.53
CA LEU A 208 15.83 -0.01 -6.07
C LEU A 208 14.87 -1.07 -6.59
N SER A 209 13.57 -0.80 -6.53
CA SER A 209 12.55 -1.76 -6.94
C SER A 209 12.59 -2.02 -8.45
N VAL A 210 12.84 -0.99 -9.24
CA VAL A 210 13.02 -1.12 -10.70
C VAL A 210 14.28 -1.94 -11.02
N ASP A 211 15.41 -1.61 -10.40
CA ASP A 211 16.68 -2.32 -10.57
C ASP A 211 16.60 -3.81 -10.20
N GLN A 212 15.92 -4.11 -9.08
CA GLN A 212 15.80 -5.47 -8.55
C GLN A 212 14.54 -6.21 -9.03
N ASN A 213 13.74 -5.60 -9.92
CA ASN A 213 12.46 -6.13 -10.41
C ASN A 213 11.51 -6.55 -9.26
N VAL A 214 11.39 -5.69 -8.24
CA VAL A 214 10.45 -5.82 -7.12
C VAL A 214 9.20 -5.01 -7.46
N GLY A 215 8.02 -5.61 -7.45
CA GLY A 215 6.77 -4.91 -7.70
C GLY A 215 6.43 -3.93 -6.59
N ILE A 216 5.86 -2.77 -6.93
CA ILE A 216 5.44 -1.79 -5.92
C ILE A 216 3.91 -1.73 -5.84
N THR A 217 3.38 -1.94 -4.64
CA THR A 217 1.99 -1.63 -4.30
C THR A 217 1.97 -0.40 -3.40
N VAL A 218 1.00 0.48 -3.62
CA VAL A 218 0.94 1.78 -2.95
C VAL A 218 -0.19 1.79 -1.94
N TRP A 219 0.12 2.02 -0.66
CA TRP A 219 -0.91 2.28 0.33
C TRP A 219 -1.14 3.79 0.53
N SER A 220 -2.37 4.15 0.91
CA SER A 220 -2.84 5.54 1.07
C SER A 220 -2.67 6.43 -0.16
N PRO A 221 -3.08 5.97 -1.36
CA PRO A 221 -2.94 6.74 -2.60
C PRO A 221 -3.69 8.08 -2.57
N LEU A 222 -4.70 8.20 -1.70
CA LEU A 222 -5.50 9.43 -1.48
C LEU A 222 -5.12 10.17 -0.20
N ALA A 223 -3.96 9.90 0.42
CA ALA A 223 -3.46 10.58 1.61
C ALA A 223 -4.52 10.69 2.73
N GLY A 224 -5.14 9.56 3.13
CA GLY A 224 -6.19 9.56 4.16
C GLY A 224 -7.47 10.30 3.75
N GLY A 225 -7.65 10.54 2.46
CA GLY A 225 -8.74 11.30 1.89
C GLY A 225 -8.46 12.80 1.70
N PHE A 226 -7.24 13.26 2.01
CA PHE A 226 -6.83 14.65 1.73
C PHE A 226 -6.93 14.96 0.23
N LEU A 227 -6.46 14.07 -0.60
CA LEU A 227 -6.46 14.21 -2.05
C LEU A 227 -7.83 13.95 -2.72
N THR A 228 -8.91 13.93 -1.95
CA THR A 228 -10.29 13.97 -2.48
C THR A 228 -10.85 15.38 -2.56
N GLY A 229 -10.15 16.37 -2.00
CA GLY A 229 -10.60 17.75 -1.95
C GLY A 229 -11.70 18.06 -0.92
N LYS A 230 -12.07 17.09 -0.08
CA LYS A 230 -13.16 17.26 0.91
C LYS A 230 -12.78 18.07 2.16
N TYR A 231 -11.51 18.29 2.39
CA TYR A 231 -11.02 19.05 3.54
C TYR A 231 -10.84 20.53 3.15
N PRO A 232 -11.42 21.46 3.92
CA PRO A 232 -11.23 22.89 3.66
C PRO A 232 -9.87 23.36 4.13
N ARG A 233 -9.25 24.28 3.38
CA ARG A 233 -8.06 25.01 3.81
C ARG A 233 -8.46 26.05 4.86
N ASN A 234 -7.71 26.17 5.94
CA ASN A 234 -7.90 27.17 7.01
C ASN A 234 -9.22 27.05 7.82
N GLN A 235 -9.84 25.89 7.83
CA GLN A 235 -11.02 25.60 8.65
C GLN A 235 -10.83 24.25 9.36
N ALA A 236 -11.64 24.00 10.38
CA ALA A 236 -11.70 22.68 11.01
C ALA A 236 -12.14 21.62 9.99
N PHE A 237 -11.51 20.46 10.04
CA PHE A 237 -11.90 19.36 9.17
C PHE A 237 -13.28 18.82 9.58
N PRO A 238 -14.10 18.34 8.61
CA PRO A 238 -15.43 17.87 8.88
C PRO A 238 -15.45 16.80 9.99
N GLU A 239 -16.37 16.96 10.96
CA GLU A 239 -16.55 15.99 12.03
C GLU A 239 -16.82 14.59 11.45
N GLY A 240 -16.28 13.56 12.08
CA GLY A 240 -16.39 12.18 11.59
C GLY A 240 -15.52 11.86 10.36
N SER A 241 -14.79 12.84 9.82
CA SER A 241 -13.81 12.56 8.76
C SER A 241 -12.52 11.96 9.35
N ARG A 242 -11.82 11.15 8.54
CA ARG A 242 -10.62 10.44 8.99
C ARG A 242 -9.53 11.37 9.56
N LEU A 243 -9.31 12.53 8.94
CA LEU A 243 -8.26 13.45 9.38
C LEU A 243 -8.70 14.35 10.54
N ALA A 244 -10.01 14.53 10.79
CA ALA A 244 -10.49 15.30 11.94
C ALA A 244 -10.16 14.61 13.27
N ASN A 245 -10.14 13.28 13.27
CA ASN A 245 -9.86 12.44 14.45
C ASN A 245 -8.43 11.87 14.43
N ALA A 246 -7.63 12.23 13.43
CA ALA A 246 -6.27 11.72 13.32
C ALA A 246 -5.35 12.42 14.32
N THR A 247 -4.56 11.65 15.04
CA THR A 247 -3.44 12.20 15.81
C THR A 247 -2.36 12.76 14.85
N PRO A 248 -1.44 13.61 15.30
CA PRO A 248 -0.37 14.16 14.47
C PRO A 248 0.45 13.09 13.71
N PHE A 249 0.49 11.88 14.22
CA PHE A 249 1.18 10.73 13.61
C PHE A 249 0.40 10.13 12.43
N GLU A 250 -0.93 10.34 12.35
CA GLU A 250 -1.81 9.75 11.33
C GLU A 250 -2.43 10.77 10.40
N SER A 251 -2.34 12.04 10.75
CA SER A 251 -2.73 13.07 9.81
C SER A 251 -1.80 12.95 8.61
N ALA A 252 -2.22 12.19 7.60
CA ALA A 252 -1.49 11.84 6.39
C ALA A 252 -0.09 12.48 6.41
N PRO A 253 1.02 11.75 6.57
CA PRO A 253 2.33 12.33 6.82
C PRO A 253 2.80 13.09 5.59
N ILE A 254 2.25 14.29 5.44
CA ILE A 254 2.58 15.23 4.37
C ILE A 254 3.59 16.19 4.95
N ALA A 255 4.84 16.08 4.52
CA ALA A 255 5.95 16.87 5.02
C ALA A 255 5.77 18.37 4.71
N ASN A 256 5.35 18.72 3.51
CA ASN A 256 5.10 20.11 3.09
C ASN A 256 3.60 20.31 2.81
N ARG A 257 2.86 20.79 3.83
CA ARG A 257 1.42 21.01 3.72
C ARG A 257 1.06 22.13 2.74
N GLU A 258 1.85 23.18 2.68
CA GLU A 258 1.60 24.31 1.78
C GLU A 258 1.67 23.83 0.31
N GLN A 259 2.72 23.12 -0.04
CA GLN A 259 2.84 22.51 -1.37
C GLN A 259 1.69 21.53 -1.67
N ALA A 260 1.27 20.77 -0.67
CA ALA A 260 0.15 19.85 -0.85
C ALA A 260 -1.17 20.57 -1.16
N TRP A 261 -1.41 21.73 -0.55
CA TRP A 261 -2.56 22.57 -0.88
C TRP A 261 -2.47 23.14 -2.28
N GLN A 262 -1.31 23.66 -2.69
CA GLN A 262 -1.09 24.15 -4.06
C GLN A 262 -1.29 23.02 -5.09
N THR A 263 -0.80 21.82 -4.79
CA THR A 263 -1.01 20.65 -5.63
C THR A 263 -2.50 20.30 -5.72
N LEU A 264 -3.22 20.35 -4.61
CA LEU A 264 -4.66 20.08 -4.57
C LEU A 264 -5.46 21.09 -5.40
N GLU A 265 -5.10 22.36 -5.40
CA GLU A 265 -5.73 23.41 -6.22
C GLU A 265 -5.57 23.10 -7.72
N VAL A 266 -4.39 22.69 -8.16
CA VAL A 266 -4.15 22.26 -9.55
C VAL A 266 -4.96 21.00 -9.89
N MET A 267 -5.01 20.02 -8.98
CA MET A 267 -5.83 18.82 -9.18
C MET A 267 -7.32 19.15 -9.30
N GLN A 268 -7.83 20.10 -8.51
CA GLN A 268 -9.24 20.54 -8.59
C GLN A 268 -9.55 21.18 -9.94
N GLU A 269 -8.64 21.97 -10.51
CA GLU A 269 -8.84 22.57 -11.83
C GLU A 269 -8.87 21.50 -12.93
N ILE A 270 -7.94 20.53 -12.91
CA ILE A 270 -7.94 19.40 -13.86
C ILE A 270 -9.24 18.59 -13.72
N ALA A 271 -9.65 18.28 -12.48
CA ALA A 271 -10.87 17.53 -12.19
C ALA A 271 -12.10 18.23 -12.79
N ARG A 272 -12.19 19.57 -12.63
CA ARG A 272 -13.26 20.39 -13.21
C ARG A 272 -13.27 20.32 -14.73
N GLN A 273 -12.12 20.46 -15.38
CA GLN A 273 -11.99 20.42 -16.84
C GLN A 273 -12.35 19.05 -17.43
N ARG A 274 -12.03 17.97 -16.69
CA ARG A 274 -12.28 16.58 -17.09
C ARG A 274 -13.67 16.06 -16.67
N ASN A 275 -14.45 16.85 -15.97
CA ASN A 275 -15.69 16.39 -15.33
C ASN A 275 -15.48 15.11 -14.51
N ALA A 276 -14.40 15.09 -13.74
CA ALA A 276 -13.95 13.98 -12.91
C ALA A 276 -13.82 14.42 -11.44
N SER A 277 -13.66 13.48 -10.52
CA SER A 277 -13.35 13.82 -9.13
C SER A 277 -11.84 14.07 -8.95
N VAL A 278 -11.50 14.81 -7.89
CA VAL A 278 -10.09 15.04 -7.50
C VAL A 278 -9.41 13.72 -7.14
N ALA A 279 -10.14 12.78 -6.54
CA ALA A 279 -9.65 11.43 -6.26
C ALA A 279 -9.24 10.70 -7.55
N GLN A 280 -10.01 10.83 -8.63
CA GLN A 280 -9.67 10.24 -9.92
C GLN A 280 -8.39 10.85 -10.50
N VAL A 281 -8.17 12.16 -10.35
CA VAL A 281 -6.91 12.82 -10.77
C VAL A 281 -5.72 12.23 -10.00
N ALA A 282 -5.83 12.11 -8.66
CA ALA A 282 -4.79 11.53 -7.83
C ALA A 282 -4.43 10.09 -8.23
N LEU A 283 -5.45 9.25 -8.42
CA LEU A 283 -5.25 7.85 -8.81
C LEU A 283 -4.68 7.74 -10.23
N ASN A 284 -5.12 8.60 -11.14
CA ASN A 284 -4.62 8.65 -12.51
C ASN A 284 -3.14 9.01 -12.56
N TRP A 285 -2.73 10.04 -11.82
CA TRP A 285 -1.33 10.42 -11.74
C TRP A 285 -0.47 9.27 -11.19
N LEU A 286 -0.93 8.66 -10.10
CA LEU A 286 -0.16 7.66 -9.39
C LEU A 286 0.01 6.35 -10.18
N ARG A 287 -1.05 5.88 -10.89
CA ARG A 287 -1.00 4.64 -11.67
C ARG A 287 -0.08 4.70 -12.87
N THR A 288 0.30 5.90 -13.32
CA THR A 288 1.22 6.10 -14.45
C THR A 288 2.67 6.27 -14.01
N ARG A 289 2.94 6.28 -12.70
CA ARG A 289 4.32 6.45 -12.21
C ARG A 289 5.15 5.19 -12.45
N PRO A 290 6.47 5.36 -12.78
CA PRO A 290 7.40 4.25 -12.97
C PRO A 290 7.42 3.29 -11.77
N GLY A 291 7.58 1.99 -12.04
CA GLY A 291 7.68 0.96 -11.01
C GLY A 291 6.40 0.63 -10.25
N ILE A 292 5.34 1.44 -10.37
CA ILE A 292 4.08 1.19 -9.65
C ILE A 292 3.29 0.08 -10.33
N THR A 293 3.01 -0.98 -9.57
CA THR A 293 2.25 -2.14 -10.05
C THR A 293 0.76 -2.01 -9.74
N SER A 294 0.39 -1.68 -8.50
CA SER A 294 -1.02 -1.63 -8.08
C SER A 294 -1.24 -0.63 -6.96
N LEU A 295 -2.40 0.03 -6.97
CA LEU A 295 -2.80 1.00 -5.95
C LEU A 295 -3.78 0.35 -4.98
N VAL A 296 -3.43 0.32 -3.68
CA VAL A 296 -4.31 -0.18 -2.63
C VAL A 296 -5.36 0.89 -2.31
N ILE A 297 -6.53 0.74 -2.89
CA ILE A 297 -7.68 1.61 -2.64
C ILE A 297 -8.54 1.05 -1.52
N GLY A 298 -9.10 1.94 -0.70
CA GLY A 298 -10.09 1.60 0.31
C GLY A 298 -11.41 2.34 0.05
N ALA A 299 -12.50 1.73 0.45
CA ALA A 299 -13.81 2.36 0.44
C ALA A 299 -14.63 1.94 1.66
N THR A 300 -15.47 2.82 2.16
CA THR A 300 -16.47 2.53 3.20
C THR A 300 -17.90 2.58 2.66
N LYS A 301 -18.07 2.96 1.38
CA LYS A 301 -19.35 3.06 0.65
C LYS A 301 -19.12 2.67 -0.80
N LEU A 302 -20.14 2.07 -1.44
CA LEU A 302 -20.09 1.70 -2.86
C LEU A 302 -19.75 2.88 -3.77
N ALA A 303 -20.35 4.05 -3.54
CA ALA A 303 -20.09 5.25 -4.34
C ALA A 303 -18.62 5.68 -4.33
N GLN A 304 -17.88 5.46 -3.22
CA GLN A 304 -16.44 5.73 -3.17
C GLN A 304 -15.65 4.74 -4.04
N LEU A 305 -16.04 3.47 -4.02
CA LEU A 305 -15.40 2.46 -4.88
C LEU A 305 -15.68 2.75 -6.36
N GLU A 306 -16.91 3.11 -6.70
CA GLU A 306 -17.31 3.49 -8.05
C GLU A 306 -16.52 4.71 -8.56
N ASP A 307 -16.37 5.74 -7.74
CA ASP A 307 -15.56 6.91 -8.06
C ASP A 307 -14.08 6.56 -8.28
N ASN A 308 -13.52 5.73 -7.41
CA ASN A 308 -12.14 5.25 -7.57
C ASN A 308 -11.96 4.41 -8.86
N LEU A 309 -12.92 3.53 -9.18
CA LEU A 309 -12.92 2.74 -10.42
C LEU A 309 -13.02 3.61 -11.66
N ALA A 310 -13.76 4.72 -11.60
CA ALA A 310 -13.90 5.64 -12.72
C ALA A 310 -12.58 6.31 -13.12
N ALA A 311 -11.58 6.35 -12.25
CA ALA A 311 -10.22 6.78 -12.59
C ALA A 311 -9.59 5.96 -13.73
N LEU A 312 -10.08 4.74 -13.98
CA LEU A 312 -9.56 3.86 -15.03
C LEU A 312 -10.11 4.18 -16.43
N ASN A 313 -11.16 5.00 -16.52
CA ASN A 313 -11.86 5.28 -17.77
C ASN A 313 -11.15 6.35 -18.62
N TRP A 314 -10.17 7.04 -18.07
CA TRP A 314 -9.45 8.12 -18.73
C TRP A 314 -7.99 8.18 -18.26
N THR A 315 -7.18 8.98 -18.92
CA THR A 315 -5.76 9.15 -18.59
C THR A 315 -5.42 10.64 -18.67
N LEU A 316 -4.58 11.12 -17.75
CA LEU A 316 -4.01 12.48 -17.83
C LEU A 316 -3.28 12.69 -19.17
N SER A 317 -3.36 13.88 -19.73
CA SER A 317 -2.49 14.25 -20.83
C SER A 317 -1.06 14.47 -20.34
N ASP A 318 -0.10 14.50 -21.27
CA ASP A 318 1.31 14.75 -20.91
C ASP A 318 1.48 16.14 -20.27
N GLU A 319 0.70 17.14 -20.73
CA GLU A 319 0.72 18.51 -20.17
C GLU A 319 0.16 18.52 -18.74
N GLU A 320 -0.97 17.85 -18.50
CA GLU A 320 -1.56 17.74 -17.16
C GLU A 320 -0.61 17.01 -16.20
N ALA A 321 0.01 15.94 -16.66
CA ALA A 321 1.00 15.20 -15.88
C ALA A 321 2.23 16.06 -15.57
N ALA A 322 2.74 16.83 -16.54
CA ALA A 322 3.88 17.74 -16.34
C ALA A 322 3.56 18.84 -15.33
N ILE A 323 2.39 19.46 -15.40
CA ILE A 323 1.96 20.48 -14.42
C ILE A 323 1.89 19.88 -13.02
N LEU A 324 1.28 18.70 -12.88
CA LEU A 324 1.18 17.99 -11.61
C LEU A 324 2.55 17.59 -11.06
N ASN A 325 3.45 17.12 -11.91
CA ASN A 325 4.83 16.79 -11.52
C ASN A 325 5.56 18.03 -11.00
N SER A 326 5.47 19.15 -11.70
CA SER A 326 6.14 20.41 -11.34
C SER A 326 5.63 20.97 -10.01
N VAL A 327 4.31 21.08 -9.79
CA VAL A 327 3.75 21.65 -8.56
C VAL A 327 4.01 20.77 -7.32
N SER A 328 4.18 19.46 -7.51
CA SER A 328 4.41 18.49 -6.44
C SER A 328 5.86 18.04 -6.30
N GLU A 329 6.78 18.60 -7.08
CA GLU A 329 8.20 18.23 -7.04
C GLU A 329 8.80 18.43 -5.66
N LYS A 330 9.58 17.44 -5.21
CA LYS A 330 10.28 17.50 -3.93
C LYS A 330 11.75 17.82 -4.15
N GLU A 331 12.32 18.56 -3.22
CA GLU A 331 13.77 18.74 -3.20
C GLU A 331 14.47 17.38 -3.09
N LYS A 332 15.42 17.15 -3.98
CA LYS A 332 16.21 15.91 -3.94
C LYS A 332 17.17 15.97 -2.76
N PRO A 333 17.19 14.98 -1.86
CA PRO A 333 18.16 14.95 -0.77
C PRO A 333 19.56 14.62 -1.31
N TYR A 334 20.60 14.87 -0.48
CA TYR A 334 21.94 14.35 -0.74
C TYR A 334 21.92 12.80 -0.69
N PRO A 335 22.57 12.09 -1.62
CA PRO A 335 23.47 12.60 -2.68
C PRO A 335 22.78 12.93 -4.02
N TYR A 336 21.48 12.78 -4.18
CA TYR A 336 20.78 12.84 -5.47
C TYR A 336 20.89 14.20 -6.15
N TRP A 337 20.72 15.32 -5.43
CA TRP A 337 20.94 16.63 -6.03
C TRP A 337 22.38 16.81 -6.50
N HIS A 338 23.36 16.26 -5.77
CA HIS A 338 24.77 16.33 -6.16
C HIS A 338 25.02 15.52 -7.44
N ILE A 339 24.52 14.28 -7.49
CA ILE A 339 24.63 13.43 -8.68
C ILE A 339 24.02 14.13 -9.91
N CYS A 340 22.82 14.70 -9.77
CA CYS A 340 22.15 15.41 -10.88
C CYS A 340 22.98 16.60 -11.37
N ASN A 341 23.67 17.30 -10.48
CA ASN A 341 24.42 18.51 -10.84
C ASN A 341 25.80 18.24 -11.44
N VAL A 342 26.44 17.10 -11.14
CA VAL A 342 27.83 16.83 -11.49
C VAL A 342 28.06 15.67 -12.45
N SER A 343 27.05 14.87 -12.76
CA SER A 343 27.18 13.66 -13.57
C SER A 343 27.34 13.92 -15.07
N GLY A 344 27.18 15.15 -15.53
CA GLY A 344 27.38 15.53 -16.94
C GLY A 344 26.64 14.61 -17.91
N ASP A 345 27.41 13.95 -18.79
CA ASP A 345 26.93 13.00 -19.79
C ASP A 345 26.57 11.60 -19.25
N ARG A 346 26.97 11.33 -17.99
CA ARG A 346 26.65 10.09 -17.27
C ARG A 346 25.52 10.27 -16.28
N ARG A 347 24.61 11.20 -16.55
CA ARG A 347 23.38 11.31 -15.76
C ARG A 347 22.69 9.96 -15.78
N LEU A 348 22.37 9.48 -14.59
CA LEU A 348 21.44 8.37 -14.44
C LEU A 348 20.22 8.74 -15.31
N ALA A 349 19.95 7.91 -16.30
CA ALA A 349 18.90 8.18 -17.25
C ALA A 349 17.64 8.62 -16.49
N ASP A 350 16.92 9.59 -17.02
CA ASP A 350 15.66 10.09 -16.47
C ASP A 350 14.64 8.97 -16.18
N ASP A 351 14.92 7.77 -16.69
CA ASP A 351 14.17 6.53 -16.49
C ASP A 351 14.28 5.93 -15.08
N ILE A 352 15.33 6.23 -14.28
CA ILE A 352 15.52 5.70 -12.92
C ILE A 352 15.15 6.73 -11.85
N TYR A 353 15.28 8.02 -12.16
CA TYR A 353 14.91 9.13 -11.29
C TYR A 353 13.98 10.08 -12.06
N PRO A 354 12.68 9.73 -12.13
CA PRO A 354 11.69 10.57 -12.81
C PRO A 354 11.53 11.95 -12.16
#